data_f77081dcd9f4b398c2b7c3aa09aed72e
#
_entry.id   f77081dcd9f4b398c2b7c3aa09aed72e
#
_cell.length_a   1.000
_cell.length_b   1.000
_cell.length_c   1.000
_cell.angle_alpha   90.00
_cell.angle_beta   90.00
_cell.angle_gamma   90.00
#
_symmetry.space_group_name_H-M   'P 1'
#
loop_
_entity.id
_entity.type
_entity.pdbx_description
1 polymer ?
#
loop_
_entity_poly.entity_id
_entity_poly.type
_entity_poly.pdbx_seq_one_letter_code
_entity_poly.pdbx_strand_id
1 'polypeptide(L)'
;MIFAENGYICNPHFMQSHMEFVDTHSHLYDEAFAGEEDLALQRAVDAGVTKLIFPDIDSQSRENMFAFADRHTGHIFPCLGLHPTSIGADWENEMAEMERYMDRKIWAIGEIGIDCYWSKEFLDQQKEALRIQLEMAAKRDLPVIIHSRESTELIINTLKECRHLGLRGVFHAYSGSLETFRELQKLGDWYIGIGGVLTYKKASIAETVKDIPLERIILETDSPYLTPVPFRGRRNESSYVPYIAQRLAEITGTELSEVAGTTTSNAHKLFNI
;
A
#
# COMPACT_ATOMS: atom_id res chain seq x y z
N MET A 1 -4.32 -37.70 -20.94
CA MET A 1 -5.00 -38.01 -19.66
C MET A 1 -3.91 -38.23 -18.65
N ILE A 2 -3.54 -37.16 -17.91
CA ILE A 2 -2.57 -37.24 -16.83
C ILE A 2 -3.31 -36.70 -15.60
N PHE A 3 -3.55 -37.58 -14.66
CA PHE A 3 -4.14 -37.24 -13.34
C PHE A 3 -3.09 -36.48 -12.54
N ALA A 4 -3.40 -35.24 -12.16
CA ALA A 4 -2.67 -34.51 -11.15
C ALA A 4 -3.55 -34.48 -9.88
N GLU A 5 -2.99 -34.99 -8.82
CA GLU A 5 -3.58 -35.00 -7.49
C GLU A 5 -3.71 -33.57 -6.95
N ASN A 6 -4.92 -33.23 -6.48
CA ASN A 6 -5.25 -32.15 -5.57
C ASN A 6 -4.67 -30.76 -5.87
N GLY A 7 -5.27 -30.06 -6.82
CA GLY A 7 -5.12 -28.64 -6.99
C GLY A 7 -6.20 -28.14 -7.95
N TYR A 8 -7.24 -27.53 -7.43
CA TYR A 8 -8.16 -26.74 -8.24
C TYR A 8 -7.33 -25.62 -8.86
N ILE A 9 -6.86 -25.83 -10.10
CA ILE A 9 -6.46 -24.73 -10.97
C ILE A 9 -7.78 -24.11 -11.42
N CYS A 10 -8.34 -23.25 -10.57
CA CYS A 10 -9.39 -22.34 -10.98
C CYS A 10 -8.77 -21.48 -12.09
N ASN A 11 -9.27 -21.58 -13.31
CA ASN A 11 -8.83 -20.73 -14.40
C ASN A 11 -9.24 -19.29 -14.05
N PRO A 12 -8.30 -18.37 -13.74
CA PRO A 12 -8.63 -17.03 -13.26
C PRO A 12 -9.49 -16.23 -14.25
N HIS A 13 -9.39 -16.55 -15.53
CA HIS A 13 -10.14 -15.87 -16.59
C HIS A 13 -11.66 -16.10 -16.56
N PHE A 14 -12.16 -17.11 -15.87
CA PHE A 14 -13.61 -17.42 -15.94
C PHE A 14 -14.43 -16.83 -14.79
N MET A 15 -13.80 -16.42 -13.67
CA MET A 15 -14.50 -15.83 -12.51
C MET A 15 -14.35 -14.30 -12.37
N GLN A 16 -13.55 -13.66 -13.19
CA GLN A 16 -13.18 -12.24 -13.00
C GLN A 16 -14.03 -11.22 -13.76
N SER A 17 -15.01 -11.62 -14.58
CA SER A 17 -15.71 -10.68 -15.47
C SER A 17 -16.57 -9.60 -14.78
N HIS A 18 -16.66 -9.57 -13.44
CA HIS A 18 -17.48 -8.59 -12.71
C HIS A 18 -16.92 -8.10 -11.37
N MET A 19 -15.71 -8.48 -10.98
CA MET A 19 -15.11 -7.98 -9.74
C MET A 19 -14.11 -6.87 -10.03
N GLU A 20 -14.23 -5.76 -9.30
CA GLU A 20 -13.30 -4.64 -9.33
C GLU A 20 -12.39 -4.69 -8.10
N PHE A 21 -11.12 -4.37 -8.29
CA PHE A 21 -10.11 -4.25 -7.26
C PHE A 21 -9.38 -2.92 -7.37
N VAL A 22 -8.83 -2.49 -6.26
CA VAL A 22 -7.88 -1.37 -6.17
C VAL A 22 -6.56 -1.92 -5.63
N ASP A 23 -5.45 -1.58 -6.28
CA ASP A 23 -4.12 -1.75 -5.70
C ASP A 23 -3.75 -0.47 -4.95
N THR A 24 -3.77 -0.53 -3.63
CA THR A 24 -3.57 0.67 -2.80
C THR A 24 -2.10 1.01 -2.53
N HIS A 25 -1.16 0.28 -3.12
CA HIS A 25 0.27 0.55 -3.01
C HIS A 25 1.06 -0.11 -4.15
N SER A 26 1.42 0.67 -5.15
CA SER A 26 2.16 0.19 -6.32
C SER A 26 3.19 1.23 -6.78
N HIS A 27 4.41 0.78 -7.08
CA HIS A 27 5.46 1.60 -7.68
C HIS A 27 5.67 1.19 -9.16
N LEU A 28 4.59 1.15 -9.93
CA LEU A 28 4.65 0.80 -11.36
C LEU A 28 5.48 1.79 -12.19
N TYR A 29 5.81 2.96 -11.62
CA TYR A 29 6.73 3.95 -12.17
C TYR A 29 8.22 3.66 -11.89
N ASP A 30 8.53 2.60 -11.11
CA ASP A 30 9.89 2.14 -10.79
C ASP A 30 10.64 1.64 -12.02
N GLU A 31 11.97 1.81 -12.03
CA GLU A 31 12.85 1.36 -13.11
C GLU A 31 12.73 -0.13 -13.45
N ALA A 32 12.28 -0.95 -12.50
CA ALA A 32 12.00 -2.36 -12.71
C ALA A 32 10.92 -2.61 -13.78
N PHE A 33 10.10 -1.61 -14.10
CA PHE A 33 9.07 -1.67 -15.14
C PHE A 33 9.46 -0.91 -16.41
N ALA A 34 10.67 -0.34 -16.49
CA ALA A 34 11.08 0.54 -17.59
C ALA A 34 10.77 -0.03 -18.98
N GLY A 35 9.94 0.68 -19.73
CA GLY A 35 9.48 0.28 -21.07
C GLY A 35 8.35 -0.76 -21.09
N GLU A 36 7.84 -1.21 -19.95
CA GLU A 36 6.73 -2.15 -19.80
C GLU A 36 5.58 -1.60 -18.95
N GLU A 37 5.65 -0.34 -18.51
CA GLU A 37 4.71 0.26 -17.55
C GLU A 37 3.27 0.21 -18.07
N ASP A 38 3.05 0.63 -19.32
CA ASP A 38 1.73 0.62 -19.95
C ASP A 38 1.17 -0.80 -20.12
N LEU A 39 2.05 -1.77 -20.43
CA LEU A 39 1.67 -3.17 -20.54
C LEU A 39 1.33 -3.78 -19.16
N ALA A 40 2.05 -3.39 -18.12
CA ALA A 40 1.77 -3.84 -16.75
C ALA A 40 0.45 -3.23 -16.24
N LEU A 41 0.16 -1.96 -16.55
CA LEU A 41 -1.13 -1.35 -16.27
C LEU A 41 -2.26 -2.07 -17.02
N GLN A 42 -2.06 -2.39 -18.31
CA GLN A 42 -3.08 -3.13 -19.07
C GLN A 42 -3.36 -4.50 -18.46
N ARG A 43 -2.32 -5.25 -18.04
CA ARG A 43 -2.51 -6.53 -17.33
C ARG A 43 -3.26 -6.37 -16.01
N ALA A 44 -3.04 -5.27 -15.28
CA ALA A 44 -3.78 -4.96 -14.06
C ALA A 44 -5.27 -4.76 -14.36
N VAL A 45 -5.59 -3.92 -15.36
CA VAL A 45 -6.96 -3.65 -15.80
C VAL A 45 -7.66 -4.93 -16.29
N ASP A 46 -6.97 -5.74 -17.08
CA ASP A 46 -7.49 -7.03 -17.56
C ASP A 46 -7.76 -8.03 -16.42
N ALA A 47 -7.04 -7.90 -15.31
CA ALA A 47 -7.25 -8.67 -14.09
C ALA A 47 -8.33 -8.08 -13.15
N GLY A 48 -8.99 -6.98 -13.55
CA GLY A 48 -10.01 -6.29 -12.75
C GLY A 48 -9.45 -5.27 -11.75
N VAL A 49 -8.14 -5.00 -11.77
CA VAL A 49 -7.51 -3.97 -10.93
C VAL A 49 -7.52 -2.65 -11.70
N THR A 50 -8.55 -1.85 -11.47
CA THR A 50 -8.86 -0.68 -12.31
C THR A 50 -8.23 0.62 -11.82
N LYS A 51 -7.81 0.65 -10.55
CA LYS A 51 -7.22 1.83 -9.90
C LYS A 51 -5.98 1.42 -9.10
N LEU A 52 -4.94 2.25 -9.20
CA LEU A 52 -3.68 2.08 -8.51
C LEU A 52 -3.31 3.36 -7.77
N ILE A 53 -3.00 3.23 -6.49
CA ILE A 53 -2.43 4.32 -5.68
C ILE A 53 -0.91 4.24 -5.81
N PHE A 54 -0.30 5.36 -6.17
CA PHE A 54 1.14 5.49 -6.34
C PHE A 54 1.74 6.30 -5.19
N PRO A 55 2.27 5.68 -4.16
CA PRO A 55 3.02 6.39 -3.14
C PRO A 55 4.33 6.93 -3.69
N ASP A 56 4.72 8.11 -3.24
CA ASP A 56 5.98 8.76 -3.58
C ASP A 56 7.12 8.22 -2.70
N ILE A 57 8.33 8.20 -3.22
CA ILE A 57 9.54 7.77 -2.51
C ILE A 57 10.44 8.98 -2.23
N ASP A 58 10.90 9.65 -3.28
CA ASP A 58 11.84 10.78 -3.21
C ASP A 58 11.87 11.57 -4.52
N SER A 59 12.73 12.59 -4.56
CA SER A 59 12.90 13.47 -5.73
C SER A 59 13.35 12.72 -7.00
N GLN A 60 14.03 11.58 -6.87
CA GLN A 60 14.58 10.85 -8.03
C GLN A 60 13.48 10.17 -8.85
N SER A 61 12.43 9.68 -8.19
CA SER A 61 11.34 8.92 -8.84
C SER A 61 10.07 9.75 -9.08
N ARG A 62 9.90 10.85 -8.36
CA ARG A 62 8.68 11.67 -8.29
C ARG A 62 8.19 12.17 -9.64
N GLU A 63 9.10 12.71 -10.48
CA GLU A 63 8.71 13.24 -11.78
C GLU A 63 8.17 12.14 -12.70
N ASN A 64 8.82 10.98 -12.71
CA ASN A 64 8.36 9.81 -13.48
C ASN A 64 6.99 9.34 -12.99
N MET A 65 6.77 9.29 -11.68
CA MET A 65 5.49 8.94 -11.08
C MET A 65 4.36 9.88 -11.55
N PHE A 66 4.57 11.19 -11.45
CA PHE A 66 3.57 12.16 -11.90
C PHE A 66 3.36 12.14 -13.41
N ALA A 67 4.44 12.01 -14.19
CA ALA A 67 4.32 11.93 -15.64
C ALA A 67 3.53 10.70 -16.09
N PHE A 68 3.67 9.56 -15.40
CA PHE A 68 2.87 8.37 -15.66
C PHE A 68 1.41 8.57 -15.23
N ALA A 69 1.17 9.15 -14.08
CA ALA A 69 -0.18 9.42 -13.58
C ALA A 69 -0.95 10.39 -14.50
N ASP A 70 -0.28 11.41 -15.03
CA ASP A 70 -0.90 12.38 -15.96
C ASP A 70 -1.37 11.72 -17.28
N ARG A 71 -0.64 10.69 -17.76
CA ARG A 71 -1.04 9.93 -18.96
C ARG A 71 -2.19 8.96 -18.70
N HIS A 72 -2.38 8.53 -17.44
CA HIS A 72 -3.34 7.48 -17.07
C HIS A 72 -4.36 7.96 -16.03
N THR A 73 -4.87 9.18 -16.23
CA THR A 73 -5.89 9.77 -15.35
C THR A 73 -7.12 8.86 -15.23
N GLY A 74 -7.58 8.64 -13.99
CA GLY A 74 -8.70 7.73 -13.70
C GLY A 74 -8.26 6.30 -13.35
N HIS A 75 -7.03 5.91 -13.69
CA HIS A 75 -6.42 4.66 -13.25
C HIS A 75 -5.36 4.88 -12.17
N ILE A 76 -4.56 5.94 -12.28
CA ILE A 76 -3.42 6.21 -11.40
C ILE A 76 -3.70 7.41 -10.50
N PHE A 77 -3.45 7.23 -9.22
CA PHE A 77 -3.73 8.18 -8.15
C PHE A 77 -2.43 8.46 -7.37
N PRO A 78 -1.63 9.46 -7.78
CA PRO A 78 -0.36 9.75 -7.15
C PRO A 78 -0.53 10.35 -5.75
N CYS A 79 0.36 9.96 -4.86
CA CYS A 79 0.52 10.52 -3.53
C CYS A 79 1.81 11.34 -3.48
N LEU A 80 2.07 12.01 -2.39
CA LEU A 80 3.28 12.81 -2.20
C LEU A 80 3.85 12.54 -0.82
N GLY A 81 5.14 12.23 -0.74
CA GLY A 81 5.80 11.92 0.52
C GLY A 81 7.31 11.76 0.36
N LEU A 82 8.00 11.71 1.49
CA LEU A 82 9.41 11.35 1.56
C LEU A 82 9.52 10.06 2.38
N HIS A 83 9.92 9.01 1.69
CA HIS A 83 10.07 7.67 2.28
C HIS A 83 11.20 7.64 3.32
N PRO A 84 11.06 6.94 4.45
CA PRO A 84 12.07 6.95 5.52
C PRO A 84 13.45 6.48 5.10
N THR A 85 13.57 5.59 4.10
CA THR A 85 14.88 5.14 3.59
C THR A 85 15.60 6.18 2.73
N SER A 86 14.89 7.20 2.24
CA SER A 86 15.46 8.34 1.49
C SER A 86 15.80 9.52 2.41
N ILE A 87 15.65 9.37 3.72
CA ILE A 87 16.04 10.39 4.70
C ILE A 87 17.52 10.24 5.04
N GLY A 88 18.32 11.22 4.59
CA GLY A 88 19.74 11.34 4.80
C GLY A 88 20.13 12.66 5.46
N ALA A 89 21.38 13.04 5.31
CA ALA A 89 21.92 14.29 5.88
C ALA A 89 21.30 15.55 5.25
N ASP A 90 20.73 15.42 4.04
CA ASP A 90 20.12 16.49 3.24
C ASP A 90 18.59 16.38 3.18
N TRP A 91 17.99 15.64 4.08
CA TRP A 91 16.53 15.38 4.10
C TRP A 91 15.65 16.64 4.06
N GLU A 92 16.13 17.77 4.60
CA GLU A 92 15.43 19.05 4.57
C GLU A 92 15.31 19.58 3.12
N ASN A 93 16.32 19.34 2.28
CA ASN A 93 16.27 19.67 0.87
C ASN A 93 15.27 18.76 0.13
N GLU A 94 15.25 17.47 0.44
CA GLU A 94 14.26 16.54 -0.11
C GLU A 94 12.82 16.95 0.26
N MET A 95 12.61 17.36 1.50
CA MET A 95 11.30 17.91 1.94
C MET A 95 10.95 19.19 1.16
N ALA A 96 11.89 20.10 0.97
CA ALA A 96 11.66 21.34 0.22
C ALA A 96 11.37 21.06 -1.28
N GLU A 97 12.04 20.07 -1.88
CA GLU A 97 11.72 19.62 -3.24
C GLU A 97 10.32 19.01 -3.31
N MET A 98 9.93 18.19 -2.32
CA MET A 98 8.59 17.63 -2.23
C MET A 98 7.52 18.74 -2.16
N GLU A 99 7.75 19.80 -1.38
CA GLU A 99 6.79 20.90 -1.23
C GLU A 99 6.45 21.58 -2.56
N ARG A 100 7.34 21.59 -3.55
CA ARG A 100 7.07 22.17 -4.89
C ARG A 100 5.96 21.45 -5.66
N TYR A 101 5.69 20.21 -5.30
CA TYR A 101 4.62 19.39 -5.89
C TYR A 101 3.29 19.48 -5.14
N MET A 102 3.24 20.22 -4.02
CA MET A 102 2.04 20.30 -3.20
C MET A 102 0.84 20.96 -3.90
N ASP A 103 1.06 21.73 -4.97
CA ASP A 103 -0.03 22.28 -5.78
C ASP A 103 -0.59 21.29 -6.80
N ARG A 104 0.07 20.14 -6.99
CA ARG A 104 -0.42 19.05 -7.82
C ARG A 104 -1.62 18.37 -7.13
N LYS A 105 -2.46 17.75 -7.94
CA LYS A 105 -3.53 16.89 -7.40
C LYS A 105 -2.93 15.60 -6.86
N ILE A 106 -3.06 15.39 -5.57
CA ILE A 106 -2.60 14.21 -4.84
C ILE A 106 -3.74 13.63 -4.01
N TRP A 107 -3.67 12.33 -3.70
CA TRP A 107 -4.74 11.61 -2.99
C TRP A 107 -4.37 11.18 -1.59
N ALA A 108 -3.10 11.21 -1.23
CA ALA A 108 -2.60 10.95 0.12
C ALA A 108 -1.25 11.64 0.35
N ILE A 109 -0.82 11.75 1.59
CA ILE A 109 0.57 11.95 1.96
C ILE A 109 1.18 10.58 2.24
N GLY A 110 2.14 10.19 1.41
CA GLY A 110 2.76 8.85 1.47
C GLY A 110 3.66 8.57 0.26
N GLU A 111 4.65 7.75 0.48
CA GLU A 111 4.86 6.88 1.61
C GLU A 111 5.70 7.58 2.69
N ILE A 112 5.26 7.54 3.93
CA ILE A 112 5.93 8.19 5.06
C ILE A 112 6.06 7.21 6.23
N GLY A 113 6.98 7.42 7.13
CA GLY A 113 7.08 6.50 8.26
C GLY A 113 8.48 6.43 8.86
N ILE A 114 8.81 5.26 9.42
CA ILE A 114 10.11 4.98 10.03
C ILE A 114 10.57 3.59 9.59
N ASP A 115 11.83 3.49 9.15
CA ASP A 115 12.51 2.23 8.84
C ASP A 115 13.75 2.08 9.73
N CYS A 116 13.72 1.07 10.63
CA CYS A 116 14.84 0.75 11.51
C CYS A 116 15.64 -0.48 11.05
N TYR A 117 15.26 -1.06 9.91
CA TYR A 117 15.92 -2.26 9.37
C TYR A 117 17.18 -1.93 8.59
N TRP A 118 17.13 -0.96 7.66
CA TRP A 118 18.25 -0.61 6.81
C TRP A 118 19.30 0.23 7.54
N SER A 119 18.85 1.26 8.26
CA SER A 119 19.75 2.13 9.05
C SER A 119 18.99 2.84 10.17
N LYS A 120 19.69 3.09 11.27
CA LYS A 120 19.21 3.94 12.38
C LYS A 120 20.01 5.24 12.48
N GLU A 121 20.90 5.51 11.53
CA GLU A 121 21.77 6.69 11.53
C GLU A 121 20.99 7.99 11.56
N PHE A 122 19.90 8.06 10.77
CA PHE A 122 19.04 9.24 10.66
C PHE A 122 17.68 9.04 11.33
N LEU A 123 17.62 8.25 12.41
CA LEU A 123 16.35 7.93 13.07
C LEU A 123 15.62 9.15 13.60
N ASP A 124 16.31 10.14 14.16
CA ASP A 124 15.69 11.35 14.69
C ASP A 124 15.17 12.23 13.55
N GLN A 125 15.85 12.27 12.41
CA GLN A 125 15.37 12.93 11.20
C GLN A 125 14.15 12.22 10.61
N GLN A 126 14.12 10.88 10.61
CA GLN A 126 12.93 10.12 10.19
C GLN A 126 11.70 10.45 11.05
N LYS A 127 11.87 10.55 12.37
CA LYS A 127 10.78 10.94 13.29
C LYS A 127 10.30 12.36 13.01
N GLU A 128 11.22 13.30 12.79
CA GLU A 128 10.88 14.69 12.51
C GLU A 128 10.19 14.83 11.15
N ALA A 129 10.72 14.19 10.10
CA ALA A 129 10.10 14.16 8.79
C ALA A 129 8.70 13.53 8.83
N LEU A 130 8.53 12.43 9.60
CA LEU A 130 7.22 11.82 9.79
C LEU A 130 6.25 12.83 10.42
N ARG A 131 6.63 13.52 11.50
CA ARG A 131 5.77 14.48 12.18
C ARG A 131 5.34 15.63 11.27
N ILE A 132 6.28 16.21 10.53
CA ILE A 132 6.00 17.27 9.56
C ILE A 132 5.00 16.78 8.49
N GLN A 133 5.19 15.60 7.94
CA GLN A 133 4.32 15.06 6.90
C GLN A 133 2.92 14.67 7.44
N LEU A 134 2.80 14.24 8.69
CA LEU A 134 1.50 14.05 9.35
C LEU A 134 0.75 15.38 9.51
N GLU A 135 1.43 16.48 9.88
CA GLU A 135 0.85 17.81 9.94
C GLU A 135 0.41 18.32 8.55
N MET A 136 1.21 18.05 7.51
CA MET A 136 0.85 18.36 6.11
C MET A 136 -0.43 17.64 5.68
N ALA A 137 -0.55 16.34 5.99
CA ALA A 137 -1.73 15.54 5.71
C ALA A 137 -2.97 16.10 6.40
N ALA A 138 -2.87 16.40 7.70
CA ALA A 138 -3.96 16.98 8.48
C ALA A 138 -4.41 18.33 7.93
N LYS A 139 -3.47 19.23 7.61
CA LYS A 139 -3.76 20.55 7.04
C LYS A 139 -4.52 20.49 5.72
N ARG A 140 -4.34 19.42 4.95
CA ARG A 140 -4.98 19.21 3.64
C ARG A 140 -6.17 18.25 3.67
N ASP A 141 -6.49 17.71 4.83
CA ASP A 141 -7.50 16.66 4.99
C ASP A 141 -7.23 15.44 4.08
N LEU A 142 -5.97 15.04 3.95
CA LEU A 142 -5.55 13.89 3.17
C LEU A 142 -5.28 12.69 4.08
N PRO A 143 -5.55 11.46 3.63
CA PRO A 143 -5.08 10.27 4.32
C PRO A 143 -3.57 10.13 4.24
N VAL A 144 -2.99 9.28 5.09
CA VAL A 144 -1.57 8.95 5.05
C VAL A 144 -1.32 7.49 4.73
N ILE A 145 -0.22 7.20 4.04
CA ILE A 145 0.27 5.84 3.78
C ILE A 145 1.53 5.65 4.62
N ILE A 146 1.44 4.78 5.63
CA ILE A 146 2.49 4.58 6.62
C ILE A 146 3.34 3.36 6.30
N HIS A 147 4.64 3.60 6.11
CA HIS A 147 5.69 2.59 6.14
C HIS A 147 6.11 2.27 7.57
N SER A 148 6.22 1.00 7.90
CA SER A 148 6.66 0.56 9.22
C SER A 148 7.52 -0.70 9.14
N ARG A 149 8.82 -0.56 9.35
CA ARG A 149 9.72 -1.70 9.36
C ARG A 149 10.65 -1.66 10.58
N GLU A 150 10.46 -2.63 11.51
CA GLU A 150 11.13 -2.65 12.81
C GLU A 150 10.95 -1.36 13.64
N SER A 151 9.82 -0.66 13.44
CA SER A 151 9.60 0.70 13.94
C SER A 151 8.18 0.95 14.48
N THR A 152 7.33 -0.06 14.52
CA THR A 152 5.89 0.08 14.83
C THR A 152 5.64 0.84 16.13
N GLU A 153 6.40 0.57 17.20
CA GLU A 153 6.26 1.25 18.49
C GLU A 153 6.62 2.75 18.39
N LEU A 154 7.66 3.09 17.63
CA LEU A 154 8.07 4.48 17.40
C LEU A 154 6.98 5.25 16.66
N ILE A 155 6.40 4.66 15.62
CA ILE A 155 5.31 5.27 14.85
C ILE A 155 4.08 5.45 15.73
N ILE A 156 3.68 4.43 16.51
CA ILE A 156 2.54 4.53 17.43
C ILE A 156 2.76 5.68 18.44
N ASN A 157 3.97 5.84 18.97
CA ASN A 157 4.28 6.93 19.89
C ASN A 157 4.16 8.29 19.20
N THR A 158 4.68 8.45 17.98
CA THR A 158 4.50 9.67 17.18
C THR A 158 3.01 9.94 16.91
N LEU A 159 2.22 8.93 16.57
CA LEU A 159 0.77 9.09 16.34
C LEU A 159 0.02 9.48 17.63
N LYS A 160 0.45 9.01 18.81
CA LYS A 160 -0.12 9.45 20.10
C LYS A 160 0.13 10.93 20.35
N GLU A 161 1.33 11.42 20.06
CA GLU A 161 1.68 12.84 20.14
C GLU A 161 0.86 13.68 19.16
N CYS A 162 0.63 13.16 17.94
CA CYS A 162 -0.12 13.80 16.88
C CYS A 162 -1.64 13.52 16.91
N ARG A 163 -2.18 12.91 17.98
CA ARG A 163 -3.61 12.52 18.05
C ARG A 163 -4.57 13.69 17.85
N HIS A 164 -4.17 14.90 18.23
CA HIS A 164 -4.95 16.12 18.05
C HIS A 164 -5.19 16.50 16.58
N LEU A 165 -4.44 15.92 15.64
CA LEU A 165 -4.56 16.16 14.20
C LEU A 165 -5.74 15.41 13.54
N GLY A 166 -6.36 14.44 14.23
CA GLY A 166 -7.50 13.68 13.67
C GLY A 166 -7.17 12.86 12.43
N LEU A 167 -5.99 12.24 12.41
CA LEU A 167 -5.44 11.53 11.26
C LEU A 167 -6.24 10.29 10.86
N ARG A 168 -6.23 9.99 9.56
CA ARG A 168 -6.69 8.73 8.97
C ARG A 168 -5.67 8.23 7.96
N GLY A 169 -5.65 6.93 7.71
CA GLY A 169 -4.68 6.36 6.77
C GLY A 169 -4.61 4.85 6.77
N VAL A 170 -3.54 4.36 6.17
CA VAL A 170 -3.25 2.94 6.08
C VAL A 170 -1.83 2.66 6.56
N PHE A 171 -1.68 1.59 7.33
CA PHE A 171 -0.39 0.93 7.53
C PHE A 171 -0.20 -0.06 6.40
N HIS A 172 0.62 0.30 5.41
CA HIS A 172 0.90 -0.55 4.27
C HIS A 172 1.76 -1.75 4.68
N ALA A 173 1.74 -2.84 3.90
CA ALA A 173 2.45 -4.10 4.15
C ALA A 173 2.33 -4.58 5.61
N TYR A 174 1.13 -4.47 6.19
CA TYR A 174 0.93 -4.71 7.61
C TYR A 174 1.38 -6.10 8.03
N SER A 175 2.26 -6.16 9.01
CA SER A 175 2.80 -7.38 9.60
C SER A 175 2.70 -7.41 11.14
N GLY A 176 1.97 -6.44 11.69
CA GLY A 176 1.75 -6.30 13.14
C GLY A 176 0.76 -7.33 13.71
N SER A 177 0.63 -7.32 15.05
CA SER A 177 -0.32 -8.17 15.77
C SER A 177 -1.73 -7.57 15.82
N LEU A 178 -2.70 -8.36 16.26
CA LEU A 178 -4.07 -7.89 16.53
C LEU A 178 -4.09 -6.81 17.62
N GLU A 179 -3.22 -6.92 18.62
CA GLU A 179 -3.08 -5.90 19.68
C GLU A 179 -2.60 -4.58 19.10
N THR A 180 -1.60 -4.61 18.22
CA THR A 180 -1.13 -3.44 17.48
C THR A 180 -2.25 -2.80 16.68
N PHE A 181 -3.03 -3.59 15.94
CA PHE A 181 -4.19 -3.09 15.21
C PHE A 181 -5.20 -2.40 16.14
N ARG A 182 -5.53 -3.02 17.27
CA ARG A 182 -6.44 -2.42 18.26
C ARG A 182 -5.92 -1.11 18.85
N GLU A 183 -4.61 -0.99 19.05
CA GLU A 183 -4.00 0.29 19.48
C GLU A 183 -4.15 1.37 18.40
N LEU A 184 -3.91 1.04 17.14
CA LEU A 184 -4.08 1.98 16.02
C LEU A 184 -5.53 2.49 15.95
N GLN A 185 -6.54 1.62 16.12
CA GLN A 185 -7.96 2.02 16.09
C GLN A 185 -8.33 3.03 17.20
N LYS A 186 -7.55 3.15 18.27
CA LYS A 186 -7.75 4.17 19.31
C LYS A 186 -7.16 5.53 18.94
N LEU A 187 -6.30 5.58 17.92
CA LEU A 187 -5.54 6.78 17.54
C LEU A 187 -6.14 7.51 16.32
N GLY A 188 -7.04 6.87 15.56
CA GLY A 188 -7.65 7.46 14.37
C GLY A 188 -8.39 6.44 13.53
N ASP A 189 -8.74 6.82 12.31
CA ASP A 189 -9.43 5.95 11.34
C ASP A 189 -8.38 5.22 10.48
N TRP A 190 -7.89 4.09 10.98
CA TRP A 190 -6.79 3.35 10.39
C TRP A 190 -7.25 2.08 9.68
N TYR A 191 -6.70 1.89 8.48
CA TYR A 191 -6.76 0.66 7.69
C TYR A 191 -5.42 -0.07 7.75
N ILE A 192 -5.43 -1.34 7.35
CA ILE A 192 -4.22 -2.12 7.11
C ILE A 192 -4.16 -2.55 5.65
N GLY A 193 -2.99 -2.42 5.05
CA GLY A 193 -2.70 -2.90 3.71
C GLY A 193 -2.26 -4.36 3.75
N ILE A 194 -2.94 -5.20 3.00
CA ILE A 194 -2.67 -6.64 2.90
C ILE A 194 -2.19 -6.96 1.50
N GLY A 195 -0.92 -7.38 1.42
CA GLY A 195 -0.22 -7.67 0.17
C GLY A 195 0.19 -9.14 0.00
N GLY A 196 1.10 -9.37 -0.93
CA GLY A 196 1.55 -10.70 -1.35
C GLY A 196 2.08 -11.60 -0.24
N VAL A 197 2.60 -11.03 0.86
CA VAL A 197 3.10 -11.75 2.03
C VAL A 197 2.04 -12.65 2.65
N LEU A 198 0.73 -12.29 2.57
CA LEU A 198 -0.37 -13.11 3.06
C LEU A 198 -0.37 -14.52 2.45
N THR A 199 0.14 -14.66 1.24
CA THR A 199 0.16 -15.94 0.51
C THR A 199 1.31 -16.86 0.94
N TYR A 200 2.26 -16.38 1.75
CA TYR A 200 3.43 -17.15 2.14
C TYR A 200 3.11 -18.18 3.23
N LYS A 201 3.69 -19.38 3.11
CA LYS A 201 3.39 -20.54 3.97
C LYS A 201 3.55 -20.28 5.48
N LYS A 202 4.44 -19.36 5.87
CA LYS A 202 4.76 -19.06 7.28
C LYS A 202 4.47 -17.58 7.64
N ALA A 203 3.60 -16.90 6.90
CA ALA A 203 3.26 -15.52 7.18
C ALA A 203 2.42 -15.43 8.46
N SER A 204 2.95 -14.77 9.50
CA SER A 204 2.23 -14.55 10.76
C SER A 204 0.94 -13.75 10.57
N ILE A 205 0.92 -12.85 9.59
CA ILE A 205 -0.26 -12.03 9.26
C ILE A 205 -1.49 -12.89 8.90
N ALA A 206 -1.29 -14.11 8.40
CA ALA A 206 -2.39 -15.01 8.08
C ALA A 206 -3.22 -15.42 9.30
N GLU A 207 -2.62 -15.46 10.49
CA GLU A 207 -3.36 -15.69 11.73
C GLU A 207 -4.00 -14.40 12.25
N THR A 208 -3.30 -13.28 12.16
CA THR A 208 -3.79 -11.99 12.66
C THR A 208 -5.01 -11.49 11.87
N VAL A 209 -5.00 -11.65 10.55
CA VAL A 209 -6.04 -11.09 9.66
C VAL A 209 -7.42 -11.74 9.87
N LYS A 210 -7.49 -12.95 10.42
CA LYS A 210 -8.75 -13.63 10.75
C LYS A 210 -9.63 -12.85 11.74
N ASP A 211 -9.00 -12.10 12.63
CA ASP A 211 -9.66 -11.38 13.71
C ASP A 211 -9.78 -9.88 13.44
N ILE A 212 -9.32 -9.42 12.27
CA ILE A 212 -9.44 -8.03 11.84
C ILE A 212 -10.71 -7.86 10.99
N PRO A 213 -11.58 -6.90 11.30
CA PRO A 213 -12.77 -6.63 10.49
C PRO A 213 -12.40 -6.34 9.03
N LEU A 214 -13.11 -6.96 8.08
CA LEU A 214 -12.86 -6.80 6.65
C LEU A 214 -12.99 -5.32 6.21
N GLU A 215 -13.83 -4.55 6.89
CA GLU A 215 -14.03 -3.11 6.71
C GLU A 215 -12.79 -2.27 7.07
N ARG A 216 -11.74 -2.89 7.59
CA ARG A 216 -10.46 -2.26 7.95
C ARG A 216 -9.29 -2.74 7.10
N ILE A 217 -9.57 -3.56 6.10
CA ILE A 217 -8.56 -4.14 5.20
C ILE A 217 -8.68 -3.50 3.83
N ILE A 218 -7.53 -3.12 3.26
CA ILE A 218 -7.37 -2.79 1.85
C ILE A 218 -6.33 -3.70 1.23
N LEU A 219 -6.42 -3.91 -0.08
CA LEU A 219 -5.50 -4.79 -0.81
C LEU A 219 -4.44 -3.98 -1.53
N GLU A 220 -3.24 -4.54 -1.60
CA GLU A 220 -2.10 -3.91 -2.24
C GLU A 220 -1.14 -4.93 -2.82
N THR A 221 -0.17 -4.47 -3.60
CA THR A 221 0.92 -5.33 -4.08
C THR A 221 2.27 -4.98 -3.50
N ASP A 222 2.56 -3.71 -3.30
CA ASP A 222 3.91 -3.18 -3.09
C ASP A 222 4.85 -3.54 -4.27
N SER A 223 4.28 -3.56 -5.49
CA SER A 223 5.03 -3.90 -6.70
C SER A 223 6.11 -2.85 -6.97
N PRO A 224 7.33 -3.27 -7.35
CA PRO A 224 7.74 -4.59 -7.86
C PRO A 224 8.11 -5.63 -6.80
N TYR A 225 7.92 -5.35 -5.51
CA TYR A 225 8.36 -6.18 -4.38
C TYR A 225 7.26 -7.14 -3.90
N LEU A 226 7.60 -8.03 -2.94
CA LEU A 226 6.68 -8.87 -2.17
C LEU A 226 5.73 -9.77 -3.01
N THR A 227 6.21 -10.29 -4.12
CA THR A 227 5.44 -11.11 -5.07
C THR A 227 4.69 -12.26 -4.41
N PRO A 228 3.35 -12.42 -4.63
CA PRO A 228 2.57 -13.49 -4.04
C PRO A 228 2.91 -14.87 -4.62
N VAL A 229 2.55 -15.94 -3.90
CA VAL A 229 2.45 -17.28 -4.45
C VAL A 229 1.28 -17.32 -5.46
N PRO A 230 1.43 -17.97 -6.63
CA PRO A 230 2.53 -18.85 -7.05
C PRO A 230 3.70 -18.16 -7.77
N PHE A 231 3.74 -16.84 -7.83
CA PHE A 231 4.68 -16.08 -8.67
C PHE A 231 6.00 -15.71 -7.98
N ARG A 232 6.28 -16.24 -6.81
CA ARG A 232 7.53 -15.98 -6.06
C ARG A 232 8.77 -16.10 -6.94
N GLY A 233 9.69 -15.13 -6.78
CA GLY A 233 10.91 -15.06 -7.59
C GLY A 233 10.77 -14.34 -8.93
N ARG A 234 9.57 -13.87 -9.27
CA ARG A 234 9.31 -12.95 -10.37
C ARG A 234 9.09 -11.53 -9.83
N ARG A 235 9.18 -10.52 -10.70
CA ARG A 235 8.73 -9.16 -10.40
C ARG A 235 7.24 -9.19 -10.03
N ASN A 236 6.87 -8.51 -8.95
CA ASN A 236 5.47 -8.33 -8.58
C ASN A 236 4.79 -7.31 -9.51
N GLU A 237 3.49 -7.39 -9.67
CA GLU A 237 2.69 -6.42 -10.42
C GLU A 237 1.24 -6.38 -9.92
N SER A 238 0.56 -5.26 -10.17
CA SER A 238 -0.81 -5.00 -9.68
C SER A 238 -1.83 -6.05 -10.16
N SER A 239 -1.60 -6.72 -11.29
CA SER A 239 -2.44 -7.82 -11.79
C SER A 239 -2.52 -9.02 -10.81
N TYR A 240 -1.70 -9.04 -9.75
CA TYR A 240 -1.71 -10.11 -8.75
C TYR A 240 -2.60 -9.83 -7.53
N VAL A 241 -3.24 -8.67 -7.42
CA VAL A 241 -4.20 -8.37 -6.34
C VAL A 241 -5.30 -9.43 -6.19
N PRO A 242 -5.90 -9.98 -7.28
CA PRO A 242 -6.91 -11.03 -7.15
C PRO A 242 -6.44 -12.30 -6.44
N TYR A 243 -5.15 -12.65 -6.54
CA TYR A 243 -4.57 -13.80 -5.82
C TYR A 243 -4.46 -13.53 -4.31
N ILE A 244 -4.19 -12.28 -3.95
CA ILE A 244 -4.15 -11.83 -2.55
C ILE A 244 -5.57 -11.84 -1.98
N ALA A 245 -6.55 -11.32 -2.73
CA ALA A 245 -7.97 -11.36 -2.38
C ALA A 245 -8.47 -12.79 -2.18
N GLN A 246 -8.14 -13.70 -3.10
CA GLN A 246 -8.50 -15.11 -3.01
C GLN A 246 -7.92 -15.73 -1.72
N ARG A 247 -6.67 -15.43 -1.41
CA ARG A 247 -6.04 -15.93 -0.18
C ARG A 247 -6.67 -15.37 1.07
N LEU A 248 -7.06 -14.09 1.07
CA LEU A 248 -7.79 -13.47 2.18
C LEU A 248 -9.15 -14.15 2.39
N ALA A 249 -9.90 -14.38 1.30
CA ALA A 249 -11.18 -15.08 1.31
C ALA A 249 -11.06 -16.48 1.94
N GLU A 250 -10.05 -17.25 1.54
CA GLU A 250 -9.78 -18.59 2.10
C GLU A 250 -9.48 -18.56 3.60
N ILE A 251 -8.68 -17.58 4.06
CA ILE A 251 -8.27 -17.45 5.46
C ILE A 251 -9.42 -17.03 6.35
N THR A 252 -10.25 -16.10 5.89
CA THR A 252 -11.37 -15.55 6.65
C THR A 252 -12.64 -16.38 6.54
N GLY A 253 -12.72 -17.28 5.56
CA GLY A 253 -13.94 -18.04 5.25
C GLY A 253 -15.02 -17.16 4.62
N THR A 254 -14.63 -16.03 4.01
CA THR A 254 -15.52 -15.06 3.37
C THR A 254 -15.55 -15.32 1.85
N GLU A 255 -16.68 -15.06 1.19
CA GLU A 255 -16.77 -15.18 -0.26
C GLU A 255 -15.85 -14.17 -0.96
N LEU A 256 -15.18 -14.58 -2.06
CA LEU A 256 -14.26 -13.71 -2.80
C LEU A 256 -14.92 -12.41 -3.27
N SER A 257 -16.17 -12.48 -3.70
CA SER A 257 -16.93 -11.30 -4.13
C SER A 257 -17.17 -10.28 -3.01
N GLU A 258 -17.35 -10.76 -1.78
CA GLU A 258 -17.48 -9.92 -0.59
C GLU A 258 -16.13 -9.29 -0.22
N VAL A 259 -15.04 -10.07 -0.27
CA VAL A 259 -13.68 -9.53 -0.07
C VAL A 259 -13.39 -8.44 -1.11
N ALA A 260 -13.60 -8.71 -2.39
CA ALA A 260 -13.39 -7.75 -3.47
C ALA A 260 -14.20 -6.48 -3.26
N GLY A 261 -15.51 -6.61 -3.04
CA GLY A 261 -16.41 -5.46 -2.87
C GLY A 261 -16.08 -4.62 -1.63
N THR A 262 -15.82 -5.26 -0.48
CA THR A 262 -15.54 -4.54 0.76
C THR A 262 -14.19 -3.85 0.72
N THR A 263 -13.12 -4.53 0.28
CA THR A 263 -11.78 -3.94 0.25
C THR A 263 -11.67 -2.82 -0.79
N THR A 264 -12.34 -2.94 -1.94
CA THR A 264 -12.48 -1.87 -2.94
C THR A 264 -13.24 -0.67 -2.38
N SER A 265 -14.37 -0.91 -1.70
CA SER A 265 -15.13 0.17 -1.03
C SER A 265 -14.31 0.89 0.04
N ASN A 266 -13.52 0.14 0.81
CA ASN A 266 -12.60 0.71 1.81
C ASN A 266 -11.56 1.63 1.16
N ALA A 267 -10.95 1.19 0.04
CA ALA A 267 -9.99 2.01 -0.70
C ALA A 267 -10.63 3.28 -1.25
N HIS A 268 -11.82 3.18 -1.85
CA HIS A 268 -12.58 4.33 -2.32
C HIS A 268 -12.88 5.33 -1.20
N LYS A 269 -13.33 4.83 -0.04
CA LYS A 269 -13.62 5.66 1.13
C LYS A 269 -12.37 6.35 1.67
N LEU A 270 -11.25 5.62 1.79
CA LEU A 270 -10.03 6.18 2.36
C LEU A 270 -9.43 7.26 1.46
N PHE A 271 -9.29 6.97 0.16
CA PHE A 271 -8.60 7.84 -0.80
C PHE A 271 -9.52 8.78 -1.58
N ASN A 272 -10.83 8.67 -1.43
CA ASN A 272 -11.82 9.46 -2.18
C ASN A 272 -11.65 9.37 -3.71
N ILE A 273 -11.58 8.13 -4.24
CA ILE A 273 -11.31 7.80 -5.64
C ILE A 273 -12.49 7.12 -6.34
#